data_76a0ff4ffc2f63afd89e1b4d6315823f
#
_entry.id   76a0ff4ffc2f63afd89e1b4d6315823f
#
_cell.length_a   1.000
_cell.length_b   1.000
_cell.length_c   1.000
_cell.angle_alpha   90.00
_cell.angle_beta   90.00
_cell.angle_gamma   90.00
#
_symmetry.space_group_name_H-M   'P 1'
#
loop_
_entity.id
_entity.type
_entity.pdbx_description
1 polymer ?
#
loop_
_entity_poly.entity_id
_entity_poly.type
_entity_poly.pdbx_seq_one_letter_code
_entity_poly.pdbx_strand_id
1 'polypeptide(L)'
;MLSDVLDFVFPAQCAVCGEAPSPICHRCVPSAGIYRSSFQGLPVWYCLEYQADIAAILKAYKDQARLSLLPCLGGLWSPALTAAVSTLSPDLITAPARNRQNYIRRGFDPVGRLFSATKMPGAKKDMRLIRFERKIKDQRKLSASERQKNVAGSMHSKPGSGSVLLIDDVMTTGATVAECIRALQSAGYEVIGICVLAKRIL
;
A
#
# COMPACT_ATOMS: atom_id res chain seq x y z
N MET A 1 10.95 6.00 -27.89
CA MET A 1 12.23 6.41 -28.52
C MET A 1 13.24 7.00 -27.52
N LEU A 2 12.98 8.03 -26.74
CA LEU A 2 13.95 8.53 -25.72
C LEU A 2 14.10 7.56 -24.53
N SER A 3 13.02 6.91 -24.11
CA SER A 3 13.01 5.87 -23.07
C SER A 3 13.87 4.66 -23.47
N ASP A 4 13.79 4.22 -24.72
CA ASP A 4 14.48 3.02 -25.20
C ASP A 4 16.00 3.23 -25.27
N VAL A 5 16.43 4.48 -25.56
CA VAL A 5 17.84 4.87 -25.55
C VAL A 5 18.39 4.98 -24.13
N LEU A 6 17.59 5.50 -23.19
CA LEU A 6 17.96 5.57 -21.77
C LEU A 6 18.01 4.17 -21.13
N ASP A 7 17.09 3.27 -21.49
CA ASP A 7 17.09 1.89 -21.02
C ASP A 7 18.26 1.07 -21.61
N PHE A 8 18.76 1.44 -22.79
CA PHE A 8 19.96 0.84 -23.37
C PHE A 8 21.25 1.32 -22.69
N VAL A 9 21.35 2.60 -22.34
CA VAL A 9 22.54 3.19 -21.70
C VAL A 9 22.56 2.93 -20.19
N PHE A 10 21.38 2.85 -19.55
CA PHE A 10 21.22 2.56 -18.12
C PHE A 10 20.16 1.47 -17.92
N PRO A 11 20.50 0.21 -18.23
CA PRO A 11 19.54 -0.88 -18.11
C PRO A 11 19.00 -0.97 -16.68
N ALA A 12 17.69 -1.15 -16.57
CA ALA A 12 17.04 -1.32 -15.28
C ALA A 12 17.65 -2.54 -14.58
N GLN A 13 18.15 -2.35 -13.36
CA GLN A 13 18.68 -3.44 -12.55
C GLN A 13 17.57 -4.02 -11.65
N CYS A 14 17.60 -5.33 -11.43
CA CYS A 14 16.66 -6.00 -10.53
C CYS A 14 16.75 -5.41 -9.12
N ALA A 15 15.60 -5.08 -8.53
CA ALA A 15 15.52 -4.49 -7.20
C ALA A 15 15.96 -5.45 -6.07
N VAL A 16 16.10 -6.75 -6.37
CA VAL A 16 16.49 -7.80 -5.41
C VAL A 16 17.95 -8.20 -5.62
N CYS A 17 18.32 -8.69 -6.80
CA CYS A 17 19.65 -9.27 -7.06
C CYS A 17 20.61 -8.35 -7.82
N GLY A 18 20.13 -7.19 -8.32
CA GLY A 18 20.96 -6.25 -9.08
C GLY A 18 21.20 -6.61 -10.56
N GLU A 19 20.77 -7.79 -11.03
CA GLU A 19 20.94 -8.16 -12.44
C GLU A 19 20.13 -7.28 -13.40
N ALA A 20 20.71 -6.97 -14.55
CA ALA A 20 20.04 -6.27 -15.65
C ALA A 20 19.49 -7.30 -16.68
N PRO A 21 18.53 -6.93 -17.57
CA PRO A 21 17.96 -5.59 -17.80
C PRO A 21 16.51 -5.41 -17.28
N SER A 22 16.13 -5.94 -16.15
CA SER A 22 14.74 -5.89 -15.67
C SER A 22 14.62 -5.26 -14.29
N PRO A 23 13.57 -4.44 -14.03
CA PRO A 23 13.27 -3.91 -12.69
C PRO A 23 13.09 -4.99 -11.62
N ILE A 24 12.53 -6.15 -12.02
CA ILE A 24 12.49 -7.41 -11.25
C ILE A 24 12.74 -8.52 -12.27
N CYS A 25 13.83 -9.29 -12.13
CA CYS A 25 14.12 -10.38 -13.05
C CYS A 25 13.22 -11.59 -12.78
N HIS A 26 13.17 -12.52 -13.75
CA HIS A 26 12.31 -13.72 -13.69
C HIS A 26 12.58 -14.61 -12.46
N ARG A 27 13.82 -14.61 -11.92
CA ARG A 27 14.19 -15.35 -10.71
C ARG A 27 13.75 -14.68 -9.41
N CYS A 28 13.57 -13.34 -9.44
CA CYS A 28 13.25 -12.54 -8.28
C CYS A 28 11.80 -12.05 -8.26
N VAL A 29 11.01 -12.31 -9.33
CA VAL A 29 9.60 -11.95 -9.32
C VAL A 29 8.89 -12.76 -8.23
N PRO A 30 8.18 -12.11 -7.28
CA PRO A 30 7.55 -12.84 -6.19
C PRO A 30 6.42 -13.72 -6.70
N SER A 31 6.30 -14.93 -6.13
CA SER A 31 5.08 -15.73 -6.30
C SER A 31 3.97 -15.08 -5.47
N ALA A 32 2.93 -14.61 -6.15
CA ALA A 32 1.79 -13.99 -5.51
C ALA A 32 0.60 -14.97 -5.47
N GLY A 33 -0.17 -14.89 -4.38
CA GLY A 33 -1.42 -15.61 -4.20
C GLY A 33 -2.55 -14.67 -3.80
N ILE A 34 -3.73 -15.23 -3.56
CA ILE A 34 -4.81 -14.52 -2.89
C ILE A 34 -4.93 -15.13 -1.51
N TYR A 35 -4.34 -14.46 -0.53
CA TYR A 35 -4.33 -14.91 0.86
C TYR A 35 -5.36 -14.14 1.67
N ARG A 36 -5.88 -14.79 2.71
CA ARG A 36 -6.84 -14.21 3.66
C ARG A 36 -6.37 -14.39 5.09
N SER A 37 -6.62 -13.39 5.90
CA SER A 37 -6.43 -13.40 7.35
C SER A 37 -7.46 -12.49 8.01
N SER A 38 -7.32 -12.20 9.28
CA SER A 38 -8.14 -11.22 9.99
C SER A 38 -7.29 -10.22 10.74
N PHE A 39 -7.87 -9.04 10.99
CA PHE A 39 -7.31 -8.00 11.85
C PHE A 39 -8.44 -7.25 12.55
N GLN A 40 -8.47 -7.28 13.88
CA GLN A 40 -9.54 -6.69 14.70
C GLN A 40 -10.96 -7.14 14.25
N GLY A 41 -11.12 -8.41 13.90
CA GLY A 41 -12.38 -8.97 13.41
C GLY A 41 -12.69 -8.69 11.93
N LEU A 42 -11.92 -7.83 11.26
CA LEU A 42 -12.11 -7.51 9.84
C LEU A 42 -11.32 -8.47 8.94
N PRO A 43 -11.89 -8.88 7.79
CA PRO A 43 -11.17 -9.68 6.82
C PRO A 43 -10.04 -8.86 6.15
N VAL A 44 -8.90 -9.51 5.98
CA VAL A 44 -7.71 -8.93 5.32
C VAL A 44 -7.35 -9.78 4.12
N TRP A 45 -7.31 -9.16 2.93
CA TRP A 45 -6.75 -9.76 1.71
C TRP A 45 -5.31 -9.25 1.51
N TYR A 46 -4.43 -10.13 1.06
CA TYR A 46 -3.08 -9.77 0.67
C TYR A 46 -2.55 -10.75 -0.39
N CYS A 47 -1.53 -10.34 -1.15
CA CYS A 47 -0.98 -11.19 -2.20
C CYS A 47 0.45 -11.66 -1.93
N LEU A 48 1.18 -11.00 -1.04
CA LEU A 48 2.57 -11.31 -0.72
C LEU A 48 2.79 -11.39 0.80
N GLU A 49 3.67 -12.30 1.21
CA GLU A 49 4.23 -12.25 2.55
C GLU A 49 5.36 -11.24 2.62
N TYR A 50 5.33 -10.34 3.61
CA TYR A 50 6.34 -9.29 3.75
C TYR A 50 7.64 -9.87 4.32
N GLN A 51 8.53 -10.25 3.41
CA GLN A 51 9.87 -10.80 3.67
C GLN A 51 10.95 -9.87 3.09
N ALA A 52 12.23 -10.26 3.23
CA ALA A 52 13.38 -9.45 2.84
C ALA A 52 13.33 -8.96 1.38
N ASP A 53 12.99 -9.84 0.44
CA ASP A 53 12.93 -9.50 -0.99
C ASP A 53 11.81 -8.51 -1.29
N ILE A 54 10.64 -8.71 -0.70
CA ILE A 54 9.51 -7.79 -0.83
C ILE A 54 9.85 -6.44 -0.19
N ALA A 55 10.55 -6.43 0.93
CA ALA A 55 11.03 -5.21 1.56
C ALA A 55 12.02 -4.44 0.65
N ALA A 56 12.93 -5.15 -0.04
CA ALA A 56 13.86 -4.54 -0.99
C ALA A 56 13.13 -3.93 -2.18
N ILE A 57 12.18 -4.65 -2.80
CA ILE A 57 11.37 -4.17 -3.92
C ILE A 57 10.57 -2.92 -3.51
N LEU A 58 9.89 -2.97 -2.38
CA LEU A 58 9.07 -1.85 -1.91
C LEU A 58 9.92 -0.64 -1.48
N LYS A 59 11.12 -0.86 -0.95
CA LYS A 59 12.09 0.21 -0.68
C LYS A 59 12.55 0.87 -1.98
N ALA A 60 12.89 0.08 -3.00
CA ALA A 60 13.27 0.59 -4.32
C ALA A 60 12.13 1.42 -4.93
N TYR A 61 10.91 0.92 -4.87
CA TYR A 61 9.73 1.64 -5.33
C TYR A 61 9.51 2.96 -4.57
N LYS A 62 9.44 2.91 -3.23
CA LYS A 62 9.03 4.04 -2.39
C LYS A 62 10.13 5.07 -2.17
N ASP A 63 11.35 4.61 -1.88
CA ASP A 63 12.43 5.48 -1.38
C ASP A 63 13.46 5.82 -2.47
N GLN A 64 13.56 5.00 -3.53
CA GLN A 64 14.40 5.26 -4.70
C GLN A 64 13.59 5.73 -5.92
N ALA A 65 12.27 5.90 -5.78
CA ALA A 65 11.34 6.32 -6.82
C ALA A 65 11.39 5.48 -8.12
N ARG A 66 11.68 4.17 -8.00
CA ARG A 66 11.74 3.27 -9.16
C ARG A 66 10.34 2.93 -9.65
N LEU A 67 9.74 3.85 -10.40
CA LEU A 67 8.37 3.73 -10.91
C LEU A 67 8.21 2.63 -11.96
N SER A 68 9.30 2.15 -12.57
CA SER A 68 9.32 0.97 -13.45
C SER A 68 8.83 -0.32 -12.77
N LEU A 69 8.79 -0.35 -11.42
CA LEU A 69 8.22 -1.45 -10.64
C LEU A 69 6.68 -1.47 -10.62
N LEU A 70 6.02 -0.34 -10.93
CA LEU A 70 4.55 -0.21 -10.83
C LEU A 70 3.76 -1.24 -11.62
N PRO A 71 4.07 -1.55 -12.90
CA PRO A 71 3.29 -2.53 -13.66
C PRO A 71 3.33 -3.92 -13.00
N CYS A 72 4.50 -4.34 -12.53
CA CYS A 72 4.66 -5.62 -11.84
C CYS A 72 3.89 -5.64 -10.51
N LEU A 73 4.13 -4.67 -9.63
CA LEU A 73 3.49 -4.60 -8.32
C LEU A 73 1.97 -4.44 -8.42
N GLY A 74 1.48 -3.63 -9.37
CA GLY A 74 0.05 -3.49 -9.64
C GLY A 74 -0.57 -4.79 -10.15
N GLY A 75 0.12 -5.50 -11.06
CA GLY A 75 -0.29 -6.80 -11.55
C GLY A 75 -0.39 -7.85 -10.44
N LEU A 76 0.59 -7.89 -9.54
CA LEU A 76 0.59 -8.79 -8.38
C LEU A 76 -0.55 -8.49 -7.40
N TRP A 77 -0.90 -7.21 -7.21
CA TRP A 77 -1.95 -6.81 -6.25
C TRP A 77 -3.37 -6.95 -6.80
N SER A 78 -3.56 -6.82 -8.11
CA SER A 78 -4.88 -6.83 -8.77
C SER A 78 -5.77 -8.01 -8.39
N PRO A 79 -5.31 -9.28 -8.36
CA PRO A 79 -6.16 -10.41 -8.01
C PRO A 79 -6.74 -10.32 -6.59
N ALA A 80 -5.92 -9.94 -5.60
CA ALA A 80 -6.37 -9.81 -4.22
C ALA A 80 -7.37 -8.66 -4.05
N LEU A 81 -7.14 -7.51 -4.72
CA LEU A 81 -8.07 -6.39 -4.75
C LEU A 81 -9.40 -6.77 -5.40
N THR A 82 -9.35 -7.44 -6.55
CA THR A 82 -10.57 -7.91 -7.24
C THR A 82 -11.37 -8.84 -6.35
N ALA A 83 -10.71 -9.81 -5.70
CA ALA A 83 -11.36 -10.73 -4.78
C ALA A 83 -12.00 -10.00 -3.59
N ALA A 84 -11.30 -9.02 -2.99
CA ALA A 84 -11.82 -8.24 -1.88
C ALA A 84 -13.05 -7.42 -2.30
N VAL A 85 -12.97 -6.70 -3.41
CA VAL A 85 -14.07 -5.86 -3.92
C VAL A 85 -15.27 -6.71 -4.32
N SER A 86 -15.07 -7.83 -5.03
CA SER A 86 -16.16 -8.73 -5.42
C SER A 86 -16.85 -9.41 -4.24
N THR A 87 -16.09 -9.68 -3.15
CA THR A 87 -16.65 -10.32 -1.95
C THR A 87 -17.41 -9.32 -1.06
N LEU A 88 -16.89 -8.10 -0.93
CA LEU A 88 -17.39 -7.12 0.04
C LEU A 88 -18.31 -6.06 -0.56
N SER A 89 -18.22 -5.81 -1.87
CA SER A 89 -18.95 -4.75 -2.58
C SER A 89 -18.90 -3.39 -1.84
N PRO A 90 -17.71 -2.83 -1.54
CA PRO A 90 -17.59 -1.59 -0.78
C PRO A 90 -18.15 -0.40 -1.55
N ASP A 91 -18.80 0.54 -0.84
CA ASP A 91 -19.23 1.82 -1.43
C ASP A 91 -18.04 2.69 -1.80
N LEU A 92 -16.92 2.55 -1.05
CA LEU A 92 -15.75 3.40 -1.20
C LEU A 92 -14.45 2.64 -0.90
N ILE A 93 -13.41 2.93 -1.69
CA ILE A 93 -12.04 2.49 -1.42
C ILE A 93 -11.23 3.71 -0.95
N THR A 94 -10.50 3.55 0.15
CA THR A 94 -9.60 4.58 0.66
C THR A 94 -8.28 4.01 1.15
N ALA A 95 -7.29 4.89 1.36
CA ALA A 95 -5.95 4.56 1.82
C ALA A 95 -5.59 5.41 3.06
N PRO A 96 -4.55 5.03 3.81
CA PRO A 96 -4.05 5.81 4.93
C PRO A 96 -3.71 7.25 4.54
N ALA A 97 -3.79 8.15 5.52
CA ALA A 97 -3.43 9.54 5.34
C ALA A 97 -1.99 9.68 4.81
N ARG A 98 -1.81 10.53 3.80
CA ARG A 98 -0.48 10.83 3.27
C ARG A 98 0.33 11.66 4.25
N ASN A 99 1.49 11.16 4.65
CA ASN A 99 2.47 11.98 5.36
C ASN A 99 3.06 13.01 4.39
N ARG A 100 2.84 14.31 4.68
CA ARG A 100 3.27 15.43 3.81
C ARG A 100 4.79 15.45 3.59
N GLN A 101 5.58 15.19 4.62
CA GLN A 101 7.04 15.18 4.51
C GLN A 101 7.53 14.06 3.58
N ASN A 102 6.95 12.86 3.73
CA ASN A 102 7.26 11.75 2.85
C ASN A 102 6.80 12.01 1.41
N TYR A 103 5.64 12.65 1.22
CA TYR A 103 5.16 13.03 -0.10
C TYR A 103 6.09 14.05 -0.79
N ILE A 104 6.52 15.10 -0.08
CA ILE A 104 7.46 16.10 -0.61
C ILE A 104 8.80 15.43 -0.97
N ARG A 105 9.32 14.57 -0.10
CA ARG A 105 10.59 13.87 -0.32
C ARG A 105 10.54 12.90 -1.50
N ARG A 106 9.41 12.20 -1.69
CA ARG A 106 9.24 11.17 -2.74
C ARG A 106 8.75 11.74 -4.06
N GLY A 107 8.07 12.89 -4.05
CA GLY A 107 7.43 13.49 -5.22
C GLY A 107 6.11 12.82 -5.63
N PHE A 108 5.70 11.73 -4.95
CA PHE A 108 4.48 10.99 -5.29
C PHE A 108 3.84 10.31 -4.08
N ASP A 109 2.59 9.86 -4.26
CA ASP A 109 1.85 9.03 -3.32
C ASP A 109 2.02 7.55 -3.69
N PRO A 110 2.75 6.73 -2.89
CA PRO A 110 3.03 5.35 -3.25
C PRO A 110 1.77 4.49 -3.35
N VAL A 111 0.87 4.56 -2.36
CA VAL A 111 -0.35 3.72 -2.35
C VAL A 111 -1.29 4.12 -3.48
N GLY A 112 -1.51 5.42 -3.67
CA GLY A 112 -2.37 5.93 -4.74
C GLY A 112 -1.84 5.59 -6.14
N ARG A 113 -0.52 5.70 -6.38
CA ARG A 113 0.11 5.29 -7.64
C ARG A 113 0.02 3.78 -7.87
N LEU A 114 0.29 3.00 -6.84
CA LEU A 114 0.22 1.54 -6.91
C LEU A 114 -1.23 1.07 -7.19
N PHE A 115 -2.21 1.62 -6.48
CA PHE A 115 -3.62 1.33 -6.74
C PHE A 115 -4.03 1.70 -8.18
N SER A 116 -3.57 2.83 -8.70
CA SER A 116 -3.85 3.21 -10.09
C SER A 116 -3.26 2.23 -11.11
N ALA A 117 -2.15 1.56 -10.78
CA ALA A 117 -1.54 0.54 -11.63
C ALA A 117 -2.28 -0.81 -11.62
N THR A 118 -3.20 -1.04 -10.68
CA THR A 118 -4.00 -2.27 -10.62
C THR A 118 -5.12 -2.33 -11.65
N LYS A 119 -5.42 -1.21 -12.34
CA LYS A 119 -6.48 -1.12 -13.36
C LYS A 119 -7.87 -1.60 -12.85
N MET A 120 -8.15 -1.41 -11.56
CA MET A 120 -9.45 -1.75 -10.98
C MET A 120 -10.56 -0.90 -11.59
N PRO A 121 -11.54 -1.47 -12.33
CA PRO A 121 -12.68 -0.73 -12.84
C PRO A 121 -13.74 -0.49 -11.76
N GLY A 122 -14.44 0.63 -11.84
CA GLY A 122 -15.78 0.82 -11.28
C GLY A 122 -15.91 1.12 -9.78
N ALA A 123 -14.92 0.90 -8.95
CA ALA A 123 -15.06 1.23 -7.53
C ALA A 123 -14.83 2.73 -7.26
N LYS A 124 -15.76 3.35 -6.54
CA LYS A 124 -15.59 4.74 -6.05
C LYS A 124 -14.39 4.80 -5.11
N LYS A 125 -13.55 5.81 -5.27
CA LYS A 125 -12.34 5.98 -4.47
C LYS A 125 -12.17 7.41 -3.98
N ASP A 126 -11.75 7.57 -2.72
CA ASP A 126 -11.23 8.83 -2.18
C ASP A 126 -9.93 8.57 -1.40
N MET A 127 -8.78 8.76 -2.07
CA MET A 127 -7.45 8.59 -1.48
C MET A 127 -7.06 9.76 -0.55
N ARG A 128 -7.96 10.70 -0.29
CA ARG A 128 -7.78 11.85 0.61
C ARG A 128 -8.86 11.93 1.67
N LEU A 129 -9.63 10.86 1.83
CA LEU A 129 -10.68 10.79 2.84
C LEU A 129 -10.09 10.93 4.25
N ILE A 130 -8.99 10.22 4.51
CA ILE A 130 -8.26 10.27 5.77
C ILE A 130 -7.11 11.28 5.67
N ARG A 131 -6.94 12.09 6.72
CA ARG A 131 -5.87 13.09 6.82
C ARG A 131 -5.19 13.05 8.17
N PHE A 132 -3.92 13.45 8.22
CA PHE A 132 -3.26 13.69 9.50
C PHE A 132 -3.75 14.99 10.13
N GLU A 133 -4.10 14.94 11.39
CA GLU A 133 -4.45 16.09 12.23
C GLU A 133 -3.22 16.72 12.85
N ARG A 134 -2.22 15.91 13.17
CA ARG A 134 -0.93 16.35 13.70
C ARG A 134 0.24 15.73 12.95
N LYS A 135 1.42 16.37 13.06
CA LYS A 135 2.67 15.81 12.53
C LYS A 135 3.03 14.53 13.28
N ILE A 136 3.40 13.48 12.56
CA ILE A 136 3.93 12.23 13.11
C ILE A 136 5.41 12.10 12.79
N LYS A 137 6.16 11.42 13.68
CA LYS A 137 7.57 11.08 13.44
C LYS A 137 7.69 10.05 12.31
N ASP A 138 8.84 10.02 11.66
CA ASP A 138 9.12 9.00 10.64
C ASP A 138 9.11 7.61 11.28
N GLN A 139 8.21 6.75 10.83
CA GLN A 139 7.97 5.44 11.40
C GLN A 139 9.10 4.42 11.15
N ARG A 140 9.99 4.70 10.19
CA ARG A 140 11.05 3.76 9.77
C ARG A 140 12.08 3.48 10.87
N LYS A 141 12.29 4.44 11.79
CA LYS A 141 13.25 4.35 12.90
C LYS A 141 12.59 3.92 14.22
N LEU A 142 11.30 3.65 14.24
CA LEU A 142 10.54 3.35 15.44
C LEU A 142 10.33 1.84 15.60
N SER A 143 10.39 1.36 16.85
CA SER A 143 9.95 0.02 17.24
C SER A 143 8.44 -0.17 17.00
N ALA A 144 7.94 -1.40 17.13
CA ALA A 144 6.51 -1.69 16.93
C ALA A 144 5.61 -0.89 17.90
N SER A 145 5.96 -0.84 19.19
CA SER A 145 5.21 -0.10 20.21
C SER A 145 5.27 1.41 19.99
N GLU A 146 6.43 1.95 19.61
CA GLU A 146 6.59 3.36 19.28
C GLU A 146 5.80 3.75 18.02
N ARG A 147 5.73 2.88 16.99
CA ARG A 147 4.87 3.13 15.80
C ARG A 147 3.41 3.24 16.20
N GLN A 148 2.92 2.36 17.06
CA GLN A 148 1.55 2.40 17.54
C GLN A 148 1.25 3.71 18.28
N LYS A 149 2.09 4.10 19.25
CA LYS A 149 1.97 5.37 19.99
C LYS A 149 2.07 6.60 19.08
N ASN A 150 2.96 6.55 18.09
CA ASN A 150 3.19 7.66 17.16
C ASN A 150 1.98 7.95 16.27
N VAL A 151 1.25 6.91 15.88
CA VAL A 151 0.12 7.00 14.94
C VAL A 151 -1.22 7.14 15.66
N ALA A 152 -1.37 6.61 16.88
CA ALA A 152 -2.62 6.64 17.62
C ALA A 152 -3.16 8.08 17.79
N GLY A 153 -4.44 8.30 17.44
CA GLY A 153 -5.11 9.59 17.50
C GLY A 153 -4.52 10.65 16.57
N SER A 154 -3.77 10.26 15.54
CA SER A 154 -3.13 11.23 14.64
C SER A 154 -3.90 11.50 13.36
N MET A 155 -4.94 10.70 13.09
CA MET A 155 -5.71 10.81 11.86
C MET A 155 -7.17 11.15 12.13
N HIS A 156 -7.77 11.86 11.18
CA HIS A 156 -9.21 12.10 11.11
C HIS A 156 -9.72 11.84 9.70
N SER A 157 -10.98 11.54 9.58
CA SER A 157 -11.69 11.45 8.30
C SER A 157 -12.73 12.56 8.19
N LYS A 158 -13.05 12.94 6.96
CA LYS A 158 -14.24 13.79 6.74
C LYS A 158 -15.49 13.03 7.18
N PRO A 159 -16.48 13.68 7.81
CA PRO A 159 -17.75 13.05 8.13
C PRO A 159 -18.43 12.47 6.88
N GLY A 160 -19.08 11.33 7.04
CA GLY A 160 -19.79 10.66 5.98
C GLY A 160 -20.38 9.33 6.42
N SER A 161 -20.81 8.51 5.46
CA SER A 161 -21.40 7.21 5.73
C SER A 161 -21.08 6.25 4.58
N GLY A 162 -21.35 4.96 4.78
CA GLY A 162 -21.16 3.90 3.80
C GLY A 162 -20.06 2.94 4.18
N SER A 163 -19.98 1.85 3.43
CA SER A 163 -19.02 0.77 3.62
C SER A 163 -17.68 1.08 2.94
N VAL A 164 -16.58 0.83 3.64
CA VAL A 164 -15.23 1.19 3.18
C VAL A 164 -14.32 -0.02 3.15
N LEU A 165 -13.65 -0.23 2.01
CA LEU A 165 -12.47 -1.07 1.90
C LEU A 165 -11.23 -0.21 2.10
N LEU A 166 -10.47 -0.49 3.16
CA LEU A 166 -9.19 0.17 3.43
C LEU A 166 -8.07 -0.55 2.67
N ILE A 167 -7.28 0.18 1.90
CA ILE A 167 -6.14 -0.38 1.17
C ILE A 167 -4.82 0.21 1.66
N ASP A 168 -3.75 -0.59 1.66
CA ASP A 168 -2.38 -0.12 1.92
C ASP A 168 -1.39 -0.97 1.12
N ASP A 169 -0.15 -0.53 1.04
CA ASP A 169 0.91 -1.32 0.38
C ASP A 169 1.48 -2.40 1.31
N VAL A 170 1.69 -2.11 2.59
CA VAL A 170 2.24 -3.07 3.57
C VAL A 170 1.55 -2.98 4.91
N MET A 171 1.14 -4.13 5.40
CA MET A 171 0.68 -4.29 6.78
C MET A 171 1.71 -5.09 7.59
N THR A 172 2.41 -4.43 8.51
CA THR A 172 3.34 -5.08 9.44
C THR A 172 2.68 -5.33 10.79
N THR A 173 2.68 -4.36 11.69
CA THR A 173 2.02 -4.42 13.00
C THR A 173 0.53 -4.07 12.94
N GLY A 174 0.06 -3.51 11.84
CA GLY A 174 -1.30 -3.00 11.70
C GLY A 174 -1.57 -1.66 12.38
N ALA A 175 -0.58 -0.99 12.98
CA ALA A 175 -0.79 0.27 13.72
C ALA A 175 -1.42 1.37 12.85
N THR A 176 -0.96 1.53 11.61
CA THR A 176 -1.54 2.50 10.64
C THR A 176 -2.98 2.12 10.29
N VAL A 177 -3.22 0.84 10.03
CA VAL A 177 -4.55 0.31 9.70
C VAL A 177 -5.52 0.51 10.85
N ALA A 178 -5.12 0.19 12.10
CA ALA A 178 -5.95 0.42 13.29
C ALA A 178 -6.35 1.88 13.46
N GLU A 179 -5.43 2.80 13.24
CA GLU A 179 -5.72 4.24 13.34
C GLU A 179 -6.65 4.71 12.21
N CYS A 180 -6.49 4.19 10.99
CA CYS A 180 -7.41 4.47 9.89
C CYS A 180 -8.83 3.98 10.20
N ILE A 181 -8.95 2.76 10.73
CA ILE A 181 -10.25 2.19 11.15
C ILE A 181 -10.90 3.11 12.19
N ARG A 182 -10.17 3.49 13.24
CA ARG A 182 -10.68 4.42 14.27
C ARG A 182 -11.15 5.75 13.65
N ALA A 183 -10.35 6.35 12.77
CA ALA A 183 -10.67 7.63 12.15
C ALA A 183 -11.91 7.55 11.25
N LEU A 184 -12.05 6.48 10.48
CA LEU A 184 -13.22 6.23 9.62
C LEU A 184 -14.49 5.99 10.43
N GLN A 185 -14.44 5.12 11.44
CA GLN A 185 -15.58 4.82 12.30
C GLN A 185 -16.05 6.06 13.08
N SER A 186 -15.09 6.86 13.59
CA SER A 186 -15.43 8.13 14.27
C SER A 186 -16.09 9.16 13.33
N ALA A 187 -15.94 9.00 12.03
CA ALA A 187 -16.53 9.88 11.00
C ALA A 187 -17.84 9.33 10.41
N GLY A 188 -18.32 8.15 10.88
CA GLY A 188 -19.58 7.54 10.45
C GLY A 188 -19.48 6.49 9.36
N TYR A 189 -18.26 6.07 8.96
CA TYR A 189 -18.06 5.00 7.98
C TYR A 189 -17.98 3.62 8.65
N GLU A 190 -18.45 2.60 7.93
CA GLU A 190 -18.26 1.20 8.29
C GLU A 190 -17.04 0.64 7.52
N VAL A 191 -15.97 0.27 8.21
CA VAL A 191 -14.85 -0.44 7.59
C VAL A 191 -15.22 -1.92 7.50
N ILE A 192 -15.37 -2.44 6.28
CA ILE A 192 -15.83 -3.82 6.02
C ILE A 192 -14.70 -4.77 5.63
N GLY A 193 -13.50 -4.26 5.40
CA GLY A 193 -12.33 -5.07 5.10
C GLY A 193 -11.09 -4.27 4.78
N ILE A 194 -10.00 -4.99 4.63
CA ILE A 194 -8.67 -4.45 4.38
C ILE A 194 -8.06 -5.23 3.20
N CYS A 195 -7.38 -4.53 2.28
CA CYS A 195 -6.61 -5.18 1.23
C CYS A 195 -5.22 -4.56 1.10
N VAL A 196 -4.17 -5.34 1.29
CA VAL A 196 -2.78 -4.88 1.21
C VAL A 196 -2.00 -5.66 0.16
N LEU A 197 -0.97 -5.05 -0.43
CA LEU A 197 -0.08 -5.76 -1.34
C LEU A 197 0.71 -6.82 -0.57
N ALA A 198 1.29 -6.46 0.57
CA ALA A 198 2.08 -7.38 1.37
C ALA A 198 1.71 -7.33 2.86
N LYS A 199 1.71 -8.49 3.53
CA LYS A 199 1.44 -8.62 4.96
C LYS A 199 2.56 -9.36 5.66
N ARG A 200 3.01 -8.86 6.81
CA ARG A 200 3.90 -9.59 7.70
C ARG A 200 3.09 -10.67 8.43
N ILE A 201 3.52 -11.89 8.30
CA ILE A 201 3.00 -13.01 9.10
C ILE A 201 3.78 -13.00 10.43
N LEU A 202 3.06 -12.95 11.55
CA LEU A 202 3.59 -12.96 12.93
C LEU A 202 3.48 -14.37 13.48
#